data_74b7b9483530a65f9815a8369045f7d1
#
_entry.id   74b7b9483530a65f9815a8369045f7d1
#
_cell.length_a   1.000
_cell.length_b   1.000
_cell.length_c   1.000
_cell.angle_alpha   90.00
_cell.angle_beta   90.00
_cell.angle_gamma   90.00
#
_symmetry.space_group_name_H-M   'P 1'
#
loop_
_entity.id
_entity.type
_entity.pdbx_description
1 polymer ?
#
loop_
_entity_poly.entity_id
_entity_poly.type
_entity_poly.pdbx_seq_one_letter_code
_entity_poly.pdbx_strand_id
1 'polypeptide(L)'
;MLGRTQVGRAAKGLLLLAGLLVGLSLAAGASAGTQPTVRIARTTIAVGSQGDVDITAENIAEPGLAAWTIDVVYDPSAVTPLGCGEASGSICNLDFTPEFIRIVGAKATGLVGDSQLASLTFRCDHPGASTLTMSLIEFHDATEADPMRISAQTVEGAAYCKAGTPPPLLGDVDCNRQVNSIDALLVLQYVARLITTLACIQNADINQDGRIDAIDAHLILLA
;
A
#
# COMPACT_ATOMS: atom_id res chain seq x y z
N MET A 1 29.72 -15.94 -99.44
CA MET A 1 28.88 -16.92 -100.14
C MET A 1 27.92 -17.47 -99.09
N LEU A 2 26.70 -17.01 -99.16
CA LEU A 2 25.53 -17.84 -99.42
C LEU A 2 25.39 -18.99 -98.38
N GLY A 3 24.36 -19.15 -97.62
CA GLY A 3 22.96 -18.87 -97.91
C GLY A 3 22.08 -19.19 -96.72
N ARG A 4 21.00 -18.60 -96.80
CA ARG A 4 19.66 -18.75 -96.10
C ARG A 4 19.27 -20.18 -95.79
N THR A 5 18.54 -20.39 -94.72
CA THR A 5 17.07 -20.60 -94.81
C THR A 5 16.39 -20.67 -93.47
N GLN A 6 15.22 -20.12 -93.54
CA GLN A 6 14.14 -19.99 -92.58
C GLN A 6 13.50 -21.33 -92.12
N VAL A 7 12.64 -21.15 -91.15
CA VAL A 7 11.29 -21.68 -90.91
C VAL A 7 11.20 -22.67 -89.77
N GLY A 8 10.41 -22.31 -88.81
CA GLY A 8 9.26 -23.07 -88.37
C GLY A 8 8.84 -22.91 -86.91
N ARG A 9 7.74 -22.24 -86.79
CA ARG A 9 6.86 -22.11 -85.63
C ARG A 9 6.64 -23.40 -84.83
N ALA A 10 6.59 -23.28 -83.48
CA ALA A 10 5.41 -23.78 -82.70
C ALA A 10 5.49 -23.25 -81.27
N ALA A 11 4.50 -22.47 -80.93
CA ALA A 11 4.19 -22.03 -79.56
C ALA A 11 3.65 -23.27 -78.77
N LYS A 12 4.17 -23.51 -77.61
CA LYS A 12 3.47 -24.21 -76.54
C LYS A 12 3.73 -23.50 -75.22
N GLY A 13 2.64 -22.89 -74.73
CA GLY A 13 2.65 -22.18 -73.45
C GLY A 13 2.95 -23.13 -72.31
N LEU A 14 3.88 -22.68 -71.47
CA LEU A 14 4.11 -23.29 -70.14
C LEU A 14 3.61 -22.27 -69.11
N LEU A 15 2.45 -22.63 -68.52
CA LEU A 15 1.94 -21.92 -67.35
C LEU A 15 2.92 -22.11 -66.19
N LEU A 16 3.60 -21.05 -65.81
CA LEU A 16 4.31 -20.93 -64.54
C LEU A 16 3.30 -20.67 -63.46
N LEU A 17 2.92 -21.69 -62.68
CA LEU A 17 2.25 -21.56 -61.40
C LEU A 17 3.28 -20.96 -60.44
N ALA A 18 3.17 -19.65 -60.18
CA ALA A 18 3.86 -18.98 -59.06
C ALA A 18 3.13 -19.44 -57.78
N GLY A 19 3.70 -20.43 -57.13
CA GLY A 19 3.32 -20.84 -55.77
C GLY A 19 3.65 -19.72 -54.79
N LEU A 20 2.64 -18.97 -54.32
CA LEU A 20 2.72 -18.04 -53.25
C LEU A 20 2.89 -18.79 -51.93
N LEU A 21 4.15 -19.01 -51.50
CA LEU A 21 4.45 -19.48 -50.16
C LEU A 21 4.15 -18.35 -49.17
N VAL A 22 2.91 -18.36 -48.66
CA VAL A 22 2.58 -17.54 -47.47
C VAL A 22 3.32 -18.15 -46.28
N GLY A 23 4.48 -17.60 -45.99
CA GLY A 23 5.21 -17.89 -44.75
C GLY A 23 4.40 -17.42 -43.57
N LEU A 24 3.69 -18.36 -42.92
CA LEU A 24 3.06 -18.13 -41.64
C LEU A 24 4.16 -17.99 -40.58
N SER A 25 4.62 -16.76 -40.35
CA SER A 25 5.49 -16.43 -39.22
C SER A 25 4.65 -16.64 -37.96
N LEU A 26 4.81 -17.77 -37.29
CA LEU A 26 4.43 -17.93 -35.91
C LEU A 26 5.33 -16.97 -35.09
N ALA A 27 4.83 -15.74 -34.85
CA ALA A 27 5.37 -14.92 -33.78
C ALA A 27 5.12 -15.72 -32.50
N ALA A 28 6.19 -16.32 -31.96
CA ALA A 28 6.18 -16.82 -30.61
C ALA A 28 5.82 -15.62 -29.73
N GLY A 29 4.61 -15.59 -29.22
CA GLY A 29 4.21 -14.64 -28.21
C GLY A 29 5.15 -14.82 -27.03
N ALA A 30 6.12 -13.94 -26.88
CA ALA A 30 6.84 -13.81 -25.63
C ALA A 30 5.75 -13.51 -24.60
N SER A 31 5.48 -14.45 -23.72
CA SER A 31 4.74 -14.16 -22.48
C SER A 31 5.50 -13.03 -21.83
N ALA A 32 4.90 -11.84 -21.80
CA ALA A 32 5.41 -10.76 -21.00
C ALA A 32 5.37 -11.27 -19.54
N GLY A 33 6.49 -11.79 -19.07
CA GLY A 33 6.67 -12.13 -17.66
C GLY A 33 6.32 -10.88 -16.87
N THR A 34 5.50 -11.04 -15.85
CA THR A 34 5.18 -9.94 -14.95
C THR A 34 6.48 -9.40 -14.39
N GLN A 35 6.71 -8.08 -14.57
CA GLN A 35 7.95 -7.45 -14.15
C GLN A 35 8.05 -7.48 -12.62
N PRO A 36 9.24 -7.79 -12.05
CA PRO A 36 9.47 -7.65 -10.63
C PRO A 36 9.07 -6.27 -10.11
N THR A 37 8.37 -6.23 -9.00
CA THR A 37 7.85 -4.98 -8.42
C THR A 37 8.11 -4.97 -6.92
N VAL A 38 8.54 -3.83 -6.39
CA VAL A 38 8.57 -3.59 -4.94
C VAL A 38 7.52 -2.54 -4.62
N ARG A 39 6.62 -2.88 -3.73
CA ARG A 39 5.45 -2.06 -3.37
C ARG A 39 5.48 -1.68 -1.91
N ILE A 40 5.18 -0.41 -1.63
CA ILE A 40 4.78 0.04 -0.29
C ILE A 40 3.25 0.09 -0.24
N ALA A 41 2.67 -0.49 0.78
CA ALA A 41 1.23 -0.46 1.00
C ALA A 41 0.74 0.96 1.32
N ARG A 42 -0.59 1.15 1.23
CA ARG A 42 -1.26 2.37 1.70
C ARG A 42 -2.12 2.01 2.90
N THR A 43 -1.97 2.77 3.97
CA THR A 43 -2.74 2.55 5.20
C THR A 43 -3.40 3.85 5.67
N THR A 44 -4.47 3.70 6.46
CA THR A 44 -5.13 4.84 7.13
C THR A 44 -5.02 4.64 8.62
N ILE A 45 -4.45 5.63 9.31
CA ILE A 45 -4.16 5.60 10.73
C ILE A 45 -4.90 6.78 11.38
N ALA A 46 -5.54 6.56 12.52
CA ALA A 46 -6.13 7.67 13.28
C ALA A 46 -5.01 8.49 13.93
N VAL A 47 -5.17 9.80 13.99
CA VAL A 47 -4.23 10.69 14.69
C VAL A 47 -4.09 10.26 16.15
N GLY A 48 -2.87 10.17 16.66
CA GLY A 48 -2.53 9.65 17.97
C GLY A 48 -2.44 8.12 18.05
N SER A 49 -2.81 7.40 16.99
CA SER A 49 -2.71 5.93 16.90
C SER A 49 -1.54 5.50 16.03
N GLN A 50 -1.23 4.21 16.09
CA GLN A 50 -0.22 3.57 15.26
C GLN A 50 -0.86 2.62 14.24
N GLY A 51 -0.14 2.33 13.16
CA GLY A 51 -0.55 1.38 12.13
C GLY A 51 0.64 0.95 11.29
N ASP A 52 0.47 -0.19 10.62
CA ASP A 52 1.52 -0.84 9.88
C ASP A 52 1.41 -0.55 8.38
N VAL A 53 2.56 -0.46 7.74
CA VAL A 53 2.74 -0.29 6.30
C VAL A 53 3.68 -1.37 5.80
N ASP A 54 3.15 -2.29 5.01
CA ASP A 54 3.91 -3.41 4.47
C ASP A 54 4.71 -3.00 3.23
N ILE A 55 5.89 -3.59 3.12
CA ILE A 55 6.75 -3.52 1.93
C ILE A 55 6.88 -4.93 1.38
N THR A 56 6.42 -5.11 0.14
CA THR A 56 6.41 -6.41 -0.54
C THR A 56 7.22 -6.38 -1.81
N ALA A 57 7.94 -7.46 -2.08
CA ALA A 57 8.49 -7.77 -3.40
C ALA A 57 7.51 -8.72 -4.09
N GLU A 58 7.15 -8.43 -5.33
CA GLU A 58 6.15 -9.15 -6.12
C GLU A 58 6.78 -9.65 -7.44
N ASN A 59 6.34 -10.81 -7.93
CA ASN A 59 6.76 -11.38 -9.20
C ASN A 59 8.27 -11.63 -9.32
N ILE A 60 8.92 -12.02 -8.23
CA ILE A 60 10.35 -12.34 -8.25
C ILE A 60 10.54 -13.72 -8.88
N ALA A 61 11.27 -13.77 -10.00
CA ALA A 61 11.60 -15.01 -10.70
C ALA A 61 12.75 -15.75 -10.02
N GLU A 62 12.90 -17.06 -10.34
CA GLU A 62 14.10 -17.82 -10.00
C GLU A 62 15.37 -17.11 -10.54
N PRO A 63 16.49 -17.15 -9.82
CA PRO A 63 16.76 -17.91 -8.57
C PRO A 63 16.29 -17.21 -7.30
N GLY A 64 15.53 -16.12 -7.38
CA GLY A 64 14.95 -15.42 -6.24
C GLY A 64 15.78 -14.22 -5.77
N LEU A 65 15.20 -13.38 -4.93
CA LEU A 65 15.84 -12.21 -4.31
C LEU A 65 16.69 -12.67 -3.13
N ALA A 66 18.01 -12.44 -3.19
CA ALA A 66 18.96 -12.87 -2.17
C ALA A 66 19.44 -11.75 -1.26
N ALA A 67 19.58 -10.52 -1.79
CA ALA A 67 20.06 -9.39 -1.01
C ALA A 67 19.35 -8.10 -1.42
N TRP A 68 18.96 -7.31 -0.41
CA TRP A 68 18.30 -6.02 -0.65
C TRP A 68 18.72 -4.98 0.37
N THR A 69 18.81 -3.74 -0.12
CA THR A 69 18.90 -2.51 0.68
C THR A 69 17.91 -1.53 0.09
N ILE A 70 16.97 -1.10 0.92
CA ILE A 70 15.85 -0.23 0.54
C ILE A 70 15.85 0.98 1.46
N ASP A 71 15.86 2.18 0.89
CA ASP A 71 15.63 3.41 1.63
C ASP A 71 14.19 3.87 1.40
N VAL A 72 13.45 4.05 2.49
CA VAL A 72 12.05 4.53 2.48
C VAL A 72 12.01 5.94 3.03
N VAL A 73 11.66 6.90 2.19
CA VAL A 73 11.49 8.31 2.56
C VAL A 73 10.08 8.52 3.08
N TYR A 74 9.94 9.33 4.14
CA TYR A 74 8.67 9.68 4.76
C TYR A 74 8.67 11.16 5.17
N ASP A 75 7.50 11.71 5.51
CA ASP A 75 7.36 13.06 6.05
C ASP A 75 7.34 13.02 7.59
N PRO A 76 8.43 13.45 8.24
CA PRO A 76 8.53 13.44 9.71
C PRO A 76 7.59 14.44 10.38
N SER A 77 6.99 15.38 9.64
CA SER A 77 5.98 16.30 10.19
C SER A 77 4.60 15.64 10.31
N ALA A 78 4.34 14.56 9.57
CA ALA A 78 3.06 13.87 9.57
C ALA A 78 3.08 12.59 10.40
N VAL A 79 4.18 11.83 10.35
CA VAL A 79 4.30 10.52 10.99
C VAL A 79 5.64 10.34 11.71
N THR A 80 5.60 9.57 12.80
CA THR A 80 6.80 9.11 13.52
C THR A 80 6.96 7.60 13.32
N PRO A 81 8.10 7.10 12.81
CA PRO A 81 8.37 5.67 12.77
C PRO A 81 8.60 5.14 14.20
N LEU A 82 7.92 4.04 14.55
CA LEU A 82 7.99 3.43 15.88
C LEU A 82 8.67 2.07 15.87
N GLY A 83 8.59 1.35 14.78
CA GLY A 83 9.07 -0.01 14.69
C GLY A 83 9.16 -0.53 13.27
N CYS A 84 9.80 -1.68 13.16
CA CYS A 84 9.89 -2.45 11.94
C CYS A 84 9.72 -3.93 12.28
N GLY A 85 8.67 -4.53 11.73
CA GLY A 85 8.50 -5.97 11.75
C GLY A 85 9.50 -6.61 10.80
N GLU A 86 10.37 -7.45 11.35
CA GLU A 86 11.34 -8.22 10.59
C GLU A 86 10.62 -9.32 9.80
N ALA A 87 10.58 -9.18 8.48
CA ALA A 87 10.07 -10.18 7.57
C ALA A 87 11.19 -10.67 6.66
N SER A 88 11.17 -11.92 6.29
CA SER A 88 12.10 -12.52 5.30
C SER A 88 13.59 -12.38 5.63
N GLY A 89 13.96 -12.03 6.87
CA GLY A 89 15.35 -11.78 7.26
C GLY A 89 15.82 -10.35 7.08
N SER A 90 14.89 -9.39 7.02
CA SER A 90 15.20 -7.96 7.01
C SER A 90 15.54 -7.44 8.39
N ILE A 91 16.38 -6.42 8.44
CA ILE A 91 16.65 -5.56 9.60
C ILE A 91 16.41 -4.12 9.19
N CYS A 92 15.89 -3.29 10.10
CA CYS A 92 15.60 -1.89 9.82
C CYS A 92 16.39 -0.97 10.73
N ASN A 93 16.88 0.12 10.15
CA ASN A 93 17.38 1.26 10.89
C ASN A 93 16.38 2.41 10.71
N LEU A 94 15.59 2.70 11.76
CA LEU A 94 14.57 3.74 11.76
C LEU A 94 15.17 5.15 11.83
N ASP A 95 16.36 5.28 12.39
CA ASP A 95 17.08 6.53 12.62
C ASP A 95 18.27 6.70 11.66
N PHE A 96 18.22 6.09 10.47
CA PHE A 96 19.31 6.18 9.50
C PHE A 96 19.56 7.63 9.09
N THR A 97 18.50 8.37 8.81
CA THR A 97 18.45 9.83 8.72
C THR A 97 17.10 10.32 9.24
N PRO A 98 16.94 11.64 9.53
CA PRO A 98 15.65 12.17 9.95
C PRO A 98 14.51 12.01 8.94
N GLU A 99 14.82 11.71 7.67
CA GLU A 99 13.86 11.71 6.57
C GLU A 99 13.65 10.33 5.96
N PHE A 100 14.51 9.35 6.25
CA PHE A 100 14.33 8.00 5.70
C PHE A 100 14.82 6.88 6.60
N ILE A 101 14.14 5.74 6.43
CA ILE A 101 14.39 4.47 7.10
C ILE A 101 15.18 3.60 6.14
N ARG A 102 16.24 2.94 6.59
CA ARG A 102 16.97 1.95 5.82
C ARG A 102 16.59 0.54 6.23
N ILE A 103 16.20 -0.26 5.25
CA ILE A 103 15.87 -1.68 5.38
C ILE A 103 16.93 -2.48 4.64
N VAL A 104 17.55 -3.43 5.32
CA VAL A 104 18.56 -4.31 4.76
C VAL A 104 18.17 -5.76 5.02
N GLY A 105 18.34 -6.63 4.04
CA GLY A 105 18.05 -8.04 4.24
C GLY A 105 18.82 -8.95 3.32
N ALA A 106 18.91 -10.21 3.71
CA ALA A 106 19.53 -11.25 2.92
C ALA A 106 18.87 -12.62 3.13
N LYS A 107 18.79 -13.40 2.05
CA LYS A 107 18.25 -14.76 2.03
C LYS A 107 19.06 -15.62 1.07
N ALA A 108 19.93 -16.46 1.58
CA ALA A 108 20.86 -17.26 0.76
C ALA A 108 20.15 -18.15 -0.28
N THR A 109 18.94 -18.63 0.02
CA THR A 109 18.15 -19.47 -0.90
C THR A 109 17.31 -18.66 -1.90
N GLY A 110 17.37 -17.32 -1.84
CA GLY A 110 16.49 -16.44 -2.60
C GLY A 110 15.04 -16.45 -2.12
N LEU A 111 14.32 -15.37 -2.38
CA LEU A 111 12.88 -15.25 -2.22
C LEU A 111 12.25 -15.25 -3.60
N VAL A 112 11.40 -16.23 -3.90
CA VAL A 112 10.74 -16.39 -5.20
C VAL A 112 9.26 -16.08 -5.07
N GLY A 113 8.68 -15.47 -6.10
CA GLY A 113 7.27 -15.05 -6.09
C GLY A 113 7.06 -13.78 -5.29
N ASP A 114 5.98 -13.75 -4.51
CA ASP A 114 5.62 -12.61 -3.69
C ASP A 114 6.09 -12.84 -2.25
N SER A 115 6.74 -11.83 -1.68
CA SER A 115 7.30 -11.92 -0.33
C SER A 115 7.24 -10.57 0.38
N GLN A 116 6.80 -10.57 1.62
CA GLN A 116 6.89 -9.41 2.49
C GLN A 116 8.34 -9.22 2.94
N LEU A 117 8.91 -8.05 2.67
CA LEU A 117 10.29 -7.70 3.04
C LEU A 117 10.36 -7.04 4.42
N ALA A 118 9.39 -6.18 4.73
CA ALA A 118 9.31 -5.48 6.02
C ALA A 118 7.87 -5.02 6.30
N SER A 119 7.59 -4.70 7.57
CA SER A 119 6.39 -4.00 8.00
C SER A 119 6.79 -2.83 8.89
N LEU A 120 6.61 -1.60 8.40
CA LEU A 120 6.96 -0.39 9.12
C LEU A 120 5.77 0.08 9.96
N THR A 121 5.97 0.24 11.28
CA THR A 121 4.96 0.80 12.17
C THR A 121 5.16 2.29 12.31
N PHE A 122 4.14 3.07 11.93
CA PHE A 122 4.10 4.52 12.07
C PHE A 122 3.03 4.95 13.09
N ARG A 123 3.30 6.03 13.81
CA ARG A 123 2.30 6.80 14.54
C ARG A 123 1.95 8.05 13.74
N CYS A 124 0.67 8.35 13.62
CA CYS A 124 0.19 9.61 13.07
C CYS A 124 0.19 10.71 14.13
N ASP A 125 0.94 11.77 13.92
CA ASP A 125 1.06 12.87 14.88
C ASP A 125 0.08 14.00 14.57
N HIS A 126 -0.22 14.23 13.28
CA HIS A 126 -1.15 15.27 12.82
C HIS A 126 -2.02 14.76 11.67
N PRO A 127 -3.21 15.37 11.43
CA PRO A 127 -4.01 15.06 10.25
C PRO A 127 -3.24 15.41 8.97
N GLY A 128 -3.29 14.53 7.98
CA GLY A 128 -2.60 14.73 6.69
C GLY A 128 -2.22 13.41 6.05
N ALA A 129 -1.17 13.42 5.25
CA ALA A 129 -0.63 12.22 4.64
C ALA A 129 0.88 12.31 4.52
N SER A 130 1.57 11.23 4.87
CA SER A 130 2.96 11.00 4.49
C SER A 130 2.99 10.13 3.25
N THR A 131 3.43 10.66 2.12
CA THR A 131 3.78 9.84 0.96
C THR A 131 5.04 9.06 1.31
N LEU A 132 5.02 7.76 1.00
CA LEU A 132 6.15 6.88 1.24
C LEU A 132 6.75 6.51 -0.12
N THR A 133 7.94 7.04 -0.38
CA THR A 133 8.70 6.72 -1.59
C THR A 133 9.89 5.84 -1.25
N MET A 134 10.39 5.07 -2.21
CA MET A 134 11.53 4.19 -1.96
C MET A 134 12.62 4.30 -3.02
N SER A 135 13.84 3.99 -2.60
CA SER A 135 14.98 3.77 -3.48
C SER A 135 15.56 2.38 -3.23
N LEU A 136 15.69 1.58 -4.29
CA LEU A 136 16.34 0.28 -4.24
C LEU A 136 17.85 0.51 -4.43
N ILE A 137 18.59 0.51 -3.32
CA ILE A 137 20.05 0.72 -3.32
C ILE A 137 20.73 -0.54 -3.81
N GLU A 138 20.40 -1.69 -3.18
CA GLU A 138 20.84 -3.01 -3.58
C GLU A 138 19.61 -3.90 -3.75
N PHE A 139 19.57 -4.70 -4.82
CA PHE A 139 18.49 -5.62 -5.11
C PHE A 139 19.01 -6.72 -6.05
N HIS A 140 19.55 -7.80 -5.45
CA HIS A 140 20.29 -8.82 -6.15
C HIS A 140 19.69 -10.20 -5.98
N ASP A 141 19.85 -11.01 -7.02
CA ASP A 141 19.36 -12.38 -7.04
C ASP A 141 20.29 -13.36 -6.29
N ALA A 142 19.84 -14.63 -6.19
CA ALA A 142 20.57 -15.70 -5.52
C ALA A 142 21.49 -16.48 -6.46
N THR A 143 21.97 -15.88 -7.57
CA THR A 143 22.95 -16.55 -8.45
C THR A 143 24.25 -16.77 -7.71
N GLU A 144 24.69 -18.03 -7.63
CA GLU A 144 25.93 -18.38 -6.98
C GLU A 144 27.14 -17.74 -7.71
N ALA A 145 28.11 -17.29 -6.92
CA ALA A 145 29.37 -16.69 -7.35
C ALA A 145 29.26 -15.29 -8.00
N ASP A 146 28.17 -14.92 -8.67
CA ASP A 146 28.01 -13.62 -9.32
C ASP A 146 26.52 -13.16 -9.27
N PRO A 147 26.03 -12.70 -8.10
CA PRO A 147 24.65 -12.23 -7.94
C PRO A 147 24.33 -11.08 -8.90
N MET A 148 23.27 -11.22 -9.69
CA MET A 148 22.88 -10.21 -10.66
C MET A 148 21.84 -9.24 -10.05
N ARG A 149 21.95 -7.98 -10.46
CA ARG A 149 20.96 -6.97 -10.04
C ARG A 149 19.60 -7.24 -10.69
N ILE A 150 18.58 -7.38 -9.87
CA ILE A 150 17.18 -7.47 -10.33
C ILE A 150 16.69 -6.06 -10.65
N SER A 151 16.21 -5.85 -11.88
CA SER A 151 15.52 -4.62 -12.25
C SER A 151 14.05 -4.74 -11.84
N ALA A 152 13.66 -4.04 -10.79
CA ALA A 152 12.28 -4.00 -10.29
C ALA A 152 11.66 -2.61 -10.42
N GLN A 153 10.37 -2.56 -10.66
CA GLN A 153 9.59 -1.32 -10.55
C GLN A 153 9.29 -1.03 -9.07
N THR A 154 9.22 0.25 -8.72
CA THR A 154 8.81 0.67 -7.39
C THR A 154 7.41 1.26 -7.43
N VAL A 155 6.57 0.91 -6.45
CA VAL A 155 5.23 1.46 -6.28
C VAL A 155 5.16 2.12 -4.91
N GLU A 156 4.95 3.42 -4.95
CA GLU A 156 4.85 4.28 -3.76
C GLU A 156 3.63 3.96 -2.91
N GLY A 157 3.78 4.10 -1.60
CA GLY A 157 2.73 3.97 -0.61
C GLY A 157 2.35 5.28 0.04
N ALA A 158 1.54 5.19 1.09
CA ALA A 158 1.21 6.34 1.93
C ALA A 158 0.67 5.90 3.29
N ALA A 159 0.95 6.70 4.31
CA ALA A 159 0.26 6.68 5.57
C ALA A 159 -0.70 7.89 5.61
N TYR A 160 -2.01 7.64 5.58
CA TYR A 160 -3.05 8.65 5.67
C TYR A 160 -3.45 8.84 7.12
N CYS A 161 -3.12 9.99 7.69
CA CYS A 161 -3.44 10.37 9.05
C CYS A 161 -4.81 11.04 9.10
N LYS A 162 -5.85 10.30 9.49
CA LYS A 162 -7.18 10.86 9.68
C LYS A 162 -7.35 11.39 11.08
N ALA A 163 -7.94 12.58 11.20
CA ALA A 163 -8.47 13.01 12.49
C ALA A 163 -9.36 11.89 13.03
N GLY A 164 -8.94 11.27 14.12
CA GLY A 164 -9.78 10.30 14.83
C GLY A 164 -11.07 11.00 15.25
N THR A 165 -12.18 10.29 15.27
CA THR A 165 -13.29 10.72 16.11
C THR A 165 -12.73 10.68 17.54
N PRO A 166 -12.70 11.80 18.26
CA PRO A 166 -12.26 11.78 19.64
C PRO A 166 -13.05 10.71 20.40
N PRO A 167 -12.43 10.01 21.35
CA PRO A 167 -13.19 9.08 22.18
C PRO A 167 -14.41 9.82 22.76
N PRO A 168 -15.57 9.16 22.82
CA PRO A 168 -16.75 9.76 23.40
C PRO A 168 -16.41 10.24 24.82
N LEU A 169 -16.66 11.50 25.07
CA LEU A 169 -16.51 12.09 26.39
C LEU A 169 -17.84 11.84 27.11
N LEU A 170 -17.89 10.85 28.00
CA LEU A 170 -19.09 10.56 28.77
C LEU A 170 -19.55 11.82 29.53
N GLY A 171 -20.83 12.16 29.37
CA GLY A 171 -21.42 13.36 29.94
C GLY A 171 -21.47 14.57 29.00
N ASP A 172 -20.68 14.61 27.92
CA ASP A 172 -20.75 15.64 26.89
C ASP A 172 -21.85 15.28 25.87
N VAL A 173 -23.06 15.72 26.14
CA VAL A 173 -24.25 15.36 25.32
C VAL A 173 -24.54 16.38 24.23
N ASP A 174 -23.95 17.58 24.28
CA ASP A 174 -24.01 18.61 23.23
C ASP A 174 -22.82 18.55 22.24
N CYS A 175 -21.83 17.69 22.50
CA CYS A 175 -20.62 17.49 21.69
C CYS A 175 -19.68 18.68 21.63
N ASN A 176 -19.67 19.55 22.66
CA ASN A 176 -18.80 20.73 22.71
C ASN A 176 -17.43 20.46 23.36
N ARG A 177 -17.18 19.21 23.80
CA ARG A 177 -16.01 18.72 24.52
C ARG A 177 -15.85 19.29 25.94
N GLN A 178 -16.92 19.71 26.55
CA GLN A 178 -16.95 20.12 27.95
C GLN A 178 -18.11 19.40 28.63
N VAL A 179 -17.86 18.78 29.77
CA VAL A 179 -18.90 18.22 30.61
C VAL A 179 -19.27 19.25 31.67
N ASN A 180 -20.50 19.73 31.66
CA ASN A 180 -20.95 20.79 32.55
C ASN A 180 -22.45 20.72 32.79
N SER A 181 -22.99 21.71 33.54
CA SER A 181 -24.40 21.77 33.89
C SER A 181 -25.37 21.93 32.70
N ILE A 182 -24.88 22.36 31.52
CA ILE A 182 -25.71 22.44 30.31
C ILE A 182 -26.01 21.04 29.82
N ASP A 183 -25.05 20.13 29.86
CA ASP A 183 -25.24 18.75 29.49
C ASP A 183 -26.26 18.06 30.40
N ALA A 184 -26.12 18.26 31.72
CA ALA A 184 -27.08 17.74 32.70
C ALA A 184 -28.50 18.25 32.42
N LEU A 185 -28.63 19.55 32.10
CA LEU A 185 -29.90 20.12 31.71
C LEU A 185 -30.49 19.49 30.46
N LEU A 186 -29.66 19.24 29.44
CA LEU A 186 -30.07 18.57 28.18
C LEU A 186 -30.54 17.14 28.44
N VAL A 187 -29.87 16.38 29.32
CA VAL A 187 -30.30 15.04 29.71
C VAL A 187 -31.66 15.11 30.40
N LEU A 188 -31.87 16.03 31.34
CA LEU A 188 -33.17 16.20 32.01
C LEU A 188 -34.29 16.59 31.05
N GLN A 189 -34.01 17.49 30.08
CA GLN A 189 -34.96 17.85 29.04
C GLN A 189 -35.32 16.66 28.13
N TYR A 190 -34.34 15.83 27.80
CA TYR A 190 -34.53 14.60 27.02
C TYR A 190 -35.41 13.60 27.79
N VAL A 191 -35.08 13.35 29.04
CA VAL A 191 -35.87 12.44 29.93
C VAL A 191 -37.30 12.94 30.11
N ALA A 192 -37.46 14.26 30.27
CA ALA A 192 -38.79 14.89 30.37
C ALA A 192 -39.53 14.98 29.02
N ARG A 193 -38.93 14.53 27.92
CA ARG A 193 -39.47 14.59 26.54
C ARG A 193 -39.76 16.02 26.06
N LEU A 194 -39.04 17.01 26.60
CA LEU A 194 -39.07 18.40 26.12
C LEU A 194 -38.25 18.56 24.84
N ILE A 195 -37.22 17.73 24.68
CA ILE A 195 -36.47 17.55 23.44
C ILE A 195 -36.52 16.05 23.07
N THR A 196 -36.36 15.76 21.79
CA THR A 196 -36.44 14.39 21.23
C THR A 196 -35.09 13.77 20.89
N THR A 197 -34.05 14.57 20.85
CA THR A 197 -32.69 14.13 20.46
C THR A 197 -31.65 14.85 21.29
N LEU A 198 -30.49 14.20 21.48
CA LEU A 198 -29.27 14.77 22.00
C LEU A 198 -28.21 14.69 20.86
N ALA A 199 -27.33 15.66 20.76
CA ALA A 199 -26.30 15.69 19.72
C ALA A 199 -25.36 14.49 19.86
N CYS A 200 -24.97 14.16 21.10
CA CYS A 200 -24.14 13.00 21.45
C CYS A 200 -24.88 12.10 22.45
N ILE A 201 -26.01 11.50 22.02
CA ILE A 201 -26.83 10.63 22.88
C ILE A 201 -26.03 9.46 23.46
N GLN A 202 -25.02 8.95 22.77
CA GLN A 202 -24.15 7.87 23.24
C GLN A 202 -23.30 8.25 24.47
N ASN A 203 -23.21 9.55 24.80
CA ASN A 203 -22.46 10.05 25.95
C ASN A 203 -23.37 10.26 27.18
N ALA A 204 -24.69 10.04 27.03
CA ALA A 204 -25.66 10.43 28.05
C ALA A 204 -25.83 9.39 29.17
N ASP A 205 -25.53 8.11 28.92
CA ASP A 205 -25.56 7.04 29.91
C ASP A 205 -24.20 6.97 30.63
N ILE A 206 -24.06 7.78 31.70
CA ILE A 206 -22.76 7.92 32.40
C ILE A 206 -22.47 6.70 33.28
N ASN A 207 -23.49 6.11 33.89
CA ASN A 207 -23.34 4.95 34.77
C ASN A 207 -23.32 3.62 33.99
N GLN A 208 -23.56 3.67 32.66
CA GLN A 208 -23.58 2.55 31.73
C GLN A 208 -24.56 1.42 32.13
N ASP A 209 -25.70 1.80 32.67
CA ASP A 209 -26.76 0.86 33.04
C ASP A 209 -27.73 0.54 31.89
N GLY A 210 -27.54 1.16 30.72
CA GLY A 210 -28.35 1.01 29.51
C GLY A 210 -29.59 1.90 29.49
N ARG A 211 -29.70 2.88 30.40
CA ARG A 211 -30.77 3.85 30.47
C ARG A 211 -30.21 5.25 30.51
N ILE A 212 -30.97 6.18 29.99
CA ILE A 212 -30.68 7.60 30.13
C ILE A 212 -31.77 8.17 31.02
N ASP A 213 -31.43 8.57 32.26
CA ASP A 213 -32.37 9.06 33.24
C ASP A 213 -31.82 10.20 34.12
N ALA A 214 -32.51 10.56 35.18
CA ALA A 214 -32.11 11.65 36.05
C ALA A 214 -30.83 11.36 36.87
N ILE A 215 -30.45 10.07 37.00
CA ILE A 215 -29.23 9.66 37.69
C ILE A 215 -28.02 10.09 36.84
N ASP A 216 -28.09 9.92 35.52
CA ASP A 216 -27.03 10.36 34.62
C ASP A 216 -26.84 11.86 34.67
N ALA A 217 -27.94 12.63 34.65
CA ALA A 217 -27.87 14.09 34.80
C ALA A 217 -27.21 14.49 36.13
N HIS A 218 -27.50 13.76 37.21
CA HIS A 218 -26.87 14.00 38.52
C HIS A 218 -25.36 13.68 38.46
N LEU A 219 -24.98 12.59 37.83
CA LEU A 219 -23.55 12.21 37.67
C LEU A 219 -22.78 13.22 36.82
N ILE A 220 -23.41 13.79 35.79
CA ILE A 220 -22.81 14.88 34.98
C ILE A 220 -22.49 16.10 35.88
N LEU A 221 -23.33 16.41 36.82
CA LEU A 221 -23.10 17.55 37.74
C LEU A 221 -21.98 17.30 38.76
N LEU A 222 -21.56 16.04 38.93
CA LEU A 222 -20.50 15.64 39.86
C LEU A 222 -19.14 15.45 39.17
N ALA A 223 -19.07 15.47 37.81
CA ALA A 223 -17.88 15.28 37.02
C ALA A 223 -17.11 16.60 36.87
#